data_0f9ca3efc9a71892ec75579611a1081a
#
_entry.id   0f9ca3efc9a71892ec75579611a1081a
#
_cell.length_a   1.000
_cell.length_b   1.000
_cell.length_c   1.000
_cell.angle_alpha   90.00
_cell.angle_beta   90.00
_cell.angle_gamma   90.00
#
_symmetry.space_group_name_H-M   'P 1'
#
loop_
_entity.id
_entity.type
_entity.pdbx_description
1 polymer ?
#
loop_
_entity_poly.entity_id
_entity_poly.type
_entity_poly.pdbx_seq_one_letter_code
_entity_poly.pdbx_strand_id
1 'polypeptide(L)'
;MRKSIILTLSHDIKTPLSIISGNLELAMKTGEEIQRNIFLKHIGDECLHVVHLLNNLLDVYHLNEANEKRRDVPFNLQEMLERTAAGFSHIANDKGIRFVSDFKDTEVRLYGDAVRIEQIMHNLLANAVKFTESGTISFHVRYHNGILTLEIKDTGIGMTEETLSRIFRPFERKDSAANADGHGLGLSITQGLVKLLDGNIKVTSSIEQGSTFRVTLPLRQTDEPVENEEPVELHLEHLPHRVLIIDDNIMQRDVIKQMLERNGIACTACASVKEVVKAMRDMDYDVLLSDIQMPGTDGFELLALLRGSTIGNSRTIPIVAMTARSDYGKKDYQEAGFAACIYKPFFLSDLLGLLSTIKTCRKDENRKVDFSTMLAEVDDKAKLLGSFIEQSRQDADELASAMHGNDRKRLREIAHRMQPMWELLQMEDTLSAYRSLLKDSTTGDDTVWEYTKRIMEYTAKLIAEAKNEIKKLENETENTDS
;
A
#
# COMPACT_ATOMS: atom_id res chain seq x y z
N MET A 1 15.83 -21.25 -29.56
CA MET A 1 15.32 -21.04 -28.20
C MET A 1 14.79 -19.62 -27.97
N ARG A 2 15.55 -18.51 -28.10
CA ARG A 2 15.06 -17.13 -27.89
C ARG A 2 13.84 -16.73 -28.75
N LYS A 3 13.79 -17.09 -30.06
CA LYS A 3 12.65 -16.74 -30.92
C LYS A 3 11.34 -17.45 -30.55
N SER A 4 11.40 -18.71 -30.12
CA SER A 4 10.19 -19.44 -29.68
C SER A 4 9.62 -18.84 -28.40
N ILE A 5 10.45 -18.46 -27.44
CA ILE A 5 10.07 -17.82 -26.20
C ILE A 5 9.31 -16.51 -26.45
N ILE A 6 9.84 -15.64 -27.31
CA ILE A 6 9.24 -14.34 -27.65
C ILE A 6 7.86 -14.54 -28.35
N LEU A 7 7.73 -15.55 -29.21
CA LEU A 7 6.47 -15.83 -29.89
C LEU A 7 5.38 -16.34 -28.93
N THR A 8 5.70 -17.30 -28.05
CA THR A 8 4.78 -17.80 -27.04
C THR A 8 4.35 -16.67 -26.10
N LEU A 9 5.29 -15.87 -25.65
CA LEU A 9 5.08 -14.69 -24.81
C LEU A 9 4.15 -13.66 -25.45
N SER A 10 4.40 -13.34 -26.74
CA SER A 10 3.54 -12.41 -27.49
C SER A 10 2.11 -12.93 -27.59
N HIS A 11 1.93 -14.24 -27.73
CA HIS A 11 0.61 -14.86 -27.74
C HIS A 11 -0.05 -14.79 -26.36
N ASP A 12 0.68 -15.13 -25.31
CA ASP A 12 0.18 -15.21 -23.94
C ASP A 12 -0.17 -13.83 -23.34
N ILE A 13 0.46 -12.75 -23.83
CA ILE A 13 0.07 -11.38 -23.51
C ILE A 13 -1.09 -10.90 -24.38
N LYS A 14 -1.16 -11.27 -25.66
CA LYS A 14 -2.23 -10.84 -26.57
C LYS A 14 -3.58 -11.37 -26.16
N THR A 15 -3.66 -12.59 -25.65
CA THR A 15 -4.94 -13.22 -25.26
C THR A 15 -5.64 -12.41 -24.15
N PRO A 16 -5.06 -12.16 -22.97
CA PRO A 16 -5.70 -11.33 -21.93
C PRO A 16 -5.96 -9.89 -22.42
N LEU A 17 -5.08 -9.29 -23.20
CA LEU A 17 -5.33 -7.96 -23.77
C LEU A 17 -6.55 -7.96 -24.70
N SER A 18 -6.80 -9.02 -25.47
CA SER A 18 -7.99 -9.16 -26.30
C SER A 18 -9.25 -9.31 -25.45
N ILE A 19 -9.18 -10.06 -24.33
CA ILE A 19 -10.28 -10.23 -23.39
C ILE A 19 -10.59 -8.88 -22.71
N ILE A 20 -9.55 -8.14 -22.26
CA ILE A 20 -9.70 -6.79 -21.69
C ILE A 20 -10.40 -5.86 -22.71
N SER A 21 -9.92 -5.83 -23.95
CA SER A 21 -10.51 -4.97 -25.00
C SER A 21 -11.96 -5.34 -25.29
N GLY A 22 -12.27 -6.64 -25.38
CA GLY A 22 -13.63 -7.12 -25.60
C GLY A 22 -14.59 -6.79 -24.45
N ASN A 23 -14.18 -7.05 -23.22
CA ASN A 23 -14.98 -6.69 -22.04
C ASN A 23 -15.17 -5.18 -21.88
N LEU A 24 -14.15 -4.37 -22.23
CA LEU A 24 -14.26 -2.90 -22.22
C LEU A 24 -15.32 -2.44 -23.24
N GLU A 25 -15.29 -2.98 -24.45
CA GLU A 25 -16.29 -2.65 -25.48
C GLU A 25 -17.71 -3.04 -25.05
N LEU A 26 -17.87 -4.20 -24.41
CA LEU A 26 -19.15 -4.64 -23.86
C LEU A 26 -19.60 -3.76 -22.69
N ALA A 27 -18.70 -3.40 -21.77
CA ALA A 27 -19.01 -2.52 -20.65
C ALA A 27 -19.44 -1.11 -21.11
N MET A 28 -18.87 -0.60 -22.22
CA MET A 28 -19.25 0.68 -22.79
C MET A 28 -20.61 0.66 -23.50
N LYS A 29 -21.03 -0.49 -24.03
CA LYS A 29 -22.28 -0.66 -24.78
C LYS A 29 -23.48 -1.06 -23.91
N THR A 30 -23.24 -1.68 -22.75
CA THR A 30 -24.34 -2.12 -21.89
C THR A 30 -24.95 -0.97 -21.11
N GLY A 31 -26.30 -0.93 -21.06
CA GLY A 31 -27.06 -0.02 -20.20
C GLY A 31 -27.28 -0.55 -18.78
N GLU A 32 -26.99 -1.83 -18.53
CA GLU A 32 -27.24 -2.51 -17.25
C GLU A 32 -26.01 -2.40 -16.33
N GLU A 33 -26.19 -1.82 -15.16
CA GLU A 33 -25.11 -1.60 -14.19
C GLU A 33 -24.50 -2.91 -13.68
N ILE A 34 -25.33 -3.93 -13.43
CA ILE A 34 -24.86 -5.24 -12.95
C ILE A 34 -23.95 -5.90 -14.01
N GLN A 35 -24.35 -5.89 -15.28
CA GLN A 35 -23.54 -6.45 -16.35
C GLN A 35 -22.25 -5.65 -16.56
N ARG A 36 -22.32 -4.33 -16.46
CA ARG A 36 -21.13 -3.46 -16.53
C ARG A 36 -20.12 -3.83 -15.46
N ASN A 37 -20.57 -4.02 -14.22
CA ASN A 37 -19.69 -4.38 -13.11
C ASN A 37 -19.04 -5.77 -13.30
N ILE A 38 -19.76 -6.72 -13.90
CA ILE A 38 -19.20 -8.04 -14.27
C ILE A 38 -18.07 -7.88 -15.29
N PHE A 39 -18.28 -7.09 -16.35
CA PHE A 39 -17.25 -6.85 -17.36
C PHE A 39 -16.04 -6.12 -16.78
N LEU A 40 -16.26 -5.12 -15.92
CA LEU A 40 -15.17 -4.41 -15.23
C LEU A 40 -14.37 -5.32 -14.30
N LYS A 41 -15.04 -6.25 -13.61
CA LYS A 41 -14.36 -7.28 -12.81
C LYS A 41 -13.50 -8.18 -13.68
N HIS A 42 -14.01 -8.70 -14.80
CA HIS A 42 -13.22 -9.49 -15.74
C HIS A 42 -12.00 -8.72 -16.28
N ILE A 43 -12.16 -7.43 -16.57
CA ILE A 43 -11.02 -6.57 -16.98
C ILE A 43 -9.97 -6.52 -15.85
N GLY A 44 -10.40 -6.33 -14.62
CA GLY A 44 -9.49 -6.31 -13.46
C GLY A 44 -8.73 -7.61 -13.28
N ASP A 45 -9.43 -8.76 -13.36
CA ASP A 45 -8.85 -10.10 -13.24
C ASP A 45 -7.80 -10.35 -14.34
N GLU A 46 -8.09 -9.95 -15.59
CA GLU A 46 -7.15 -10.12 -16.71
C GLU A 46 -5.96 -9.13 -16.65
N CYS A 47 -6.16 -7.93 -16.12
CA CYS A 47 -5.05 -7.00 -15.85
C CYS A 47 -4.07 -7.60 -14.83
N LEU A 48 -4.59 -8.17 -13.73
CA LEU A 48 -3.78 -8.90 -12.73
C LEU A 48 -3.01 -10.05 -13.37
N HIS A 49 -3.66 -10.80 -14.25
CA HIS A 49 -3.06 -11.89 -14.98
C HIS A 49 -1.86 -11.41 -15.82
N VAL A 50 -2.01 -10.32 -16.57
CA VAL A 50 -0.88 -9.71 -17.34
C VAL A 50 0.27 -9.27 -16.43
N VAL A 51 -0.04 -8.68 -15.28
CA VAL A 51 0.96 -8.26 -14.29
C VAL A 51 1.75 -9.46 -13.77
N HIS A 52 1.06 -10.56 -13.40
CA HIS A 52 1.73 -11.80 -12.98
C HIS A 52 2.62 -12.40 -14.07
N LEU A 53 2.19 -12.33 -15.33
CA LEU A 53 3.01 -12.75 -16.47
C LEU A 53 4.30 -11.96 -16.58
N LEU A 54 4.20 -10.62 -16.51
CA LEU A 54 5.36 -9.74 -16.62
C LEU A 54 6.33 -9.96 -15.45
N ASN A 55 5.83 -10.11 -14.24
CA ASN A 55 6.66 -10.38 -13.06
C ASN A 55 7.37 -11.73 -13.18
N ASN A 56 6.68 -12.78 -13.60
CA ASN A 56 7.28 -14.09 -13.85
C ASN A 56 8.36 -14.05 -14.93
N LEU A 57 8.21 -13.19 -15.91
CA LEU A 57 9.23 -13.01 -16.96
C LEU A 57 10.48 -12.31 -16.45
N LEU A 58 10.28 -11.26 -15.65
CA LEU A 58 11.38 -10.55 -15.01
C LEU A 58 12.14 -11.50 -14.08
N ASP A 59 11.44 -12.33 -13.29
CA ASP A 59 12.08 -13.35 -12.44
C ASP A 59 12.92 -14.33 -13.26
N VAL A 60 12.39 -14.85 -14.38
CA VAL A 60 13.17 -15.75 -15.27
C VAL A 60 14.40 -15.05 -15.85
N TYR A 61 14.26 -13.78 -16.23
CA TYR A 61 15.35 -12.98 -16.77
C TYR A 61 16.45 -12.78 -15.71
N HIS A 62 16.10 -12.32 -14.54
CA HIS A 62 17.03 -12.06 -13.42
C HIS A 62 17.73 -13.32 -12.94
N LEU A 63 17.00 -14.44 -12.80
CA LEU A 63 17.58 -15.74 -12.42
C LEU A 63 18.59 -16.27 -13.46
N ASN A 64 18.37 -16.00 -14.76
CA ASN A 64 19.29 -16.44 -15.81
C ASN A 64 20.57 -15.60 -15.93
N GLU A 65 20.52 -14.32 -15.57
CA GLU A 65 21.67 -13.43 -15.62
C GLU A 65 22.54 -13.46 -14.36
N ALA A 66 22.20 -14.30 -13.37
CA ALA A 66 22.85 -14.36 -12.05
C ALA A 66 22.93 -12.98 -11.34
N ASN A 67 22.03 -12.07 -11.70
CA ASN A 67 21.97 -10.72 -11.14
C ASN A 67 21.06 -10.63 -9.90
N GLU A 68 20.37 -11.73 -9.58
CA GLU A 68 19.47 -11.74 -8.44
C GLU A 68 20.27 -11.94 -7.15
N LYS A 69 20.19 -10.94 -6.27
CA LYS A 69 20.83 -10.99 -4.95
C LYS A 69 19.86 -11.58 -3.95
N ARG A 70 20.31 -12.59 -3.22
CA ARG A 70 19.61 -13.16 -2.06
C ARG A 70 19.52 -12.11 -0.96
N ARG A 71 18.33 -11.96 -0.37
CA ARG A 71 18.05 -11.02 0.72
C ARG A 71 17.68 -11.78 1.98
N ASP A 72 18.68 -12.12 2.75
CA ASP A 72 18.49 -12.83 3.99
C ASP A 72 18.11 -11.85 5.11
N VAL A 73 16.95 -12.08 5.72
CA VAL A 73 16.43 -11.34 6.89
C VAL A 73 15.89 -12.33 7.92
N PRO A 74 15.84 -11.96 9.21
CA PRO A 74 15.12 -12.75 10.21
C PRO A 74 13.63 -12.81 9.88
N PHE A 75 13.02 -13.99 9.96
CA PHE A 75 11.57 -14.15 9.80
C PHE A 75 11.02 -15.25 10.69
N ASN A 76 9.72 -15.17 11.02
CA ASN A 76 9.00 -16.18 11.78
C ASN A 76 8.45 -17.25 10.83
N LEU A 77 9.00 -18.46 10.89
CA LEU A 77 8.59 -19.54 10.00
C LEU A 77 7.13 -19.95 10.25
N GLN A 78 6.72 -20.13 11.50
CA GLN A 78 5.36 -20.57 11.85
C GLN A 78 4.31 -19.60 11.33
N GLU A 79 4.48 -18.31 11.56
CA GLU A 79 3.56 -17.26 11.12
C GLU A 79 3.43 -17.23 9.59
N MET A 80 4.54 -17.31 8.85
CA MET A 80 4.54 -17.37 7.40
C MET A 80 3.76 -18.59 6.88
N LEU A 81 3.94 -19.76 7.49
CA LEU A 81 3.28 -20.99 7.11
C LEU A 81 1.76 -20.94 7.38
N GLU A 82 1.36 -20.44 8.55
CA GLU A 82 -0.05 -20.30 8.93
C GLU A 82 -0.79 -19.35 7.98
N ARG A 83 -0.20 -18.19 7.66
CA ARG A 83 -0.75 -17.24 6.71
C ARG A 83 -0.91 -17.86 5.33
N THR A 84 0.10 -18.56 4.82
CA THR A 84 0.06 -19.24 3.52
C THR A 84 -1.01 -20.34 3.52
N ALA A 85 -1.04 -21.17 4.56
CA ALA A 85 -2.02 -22.26 4.65
C ALA A 85 -3.47 -21.77 4.75
N ALA A 86 -3.73 -20.69 5.50
CA ALA A 86 -5.06 -20.09 5.62
C ALA A 86 -5.58 -19.62 4.25
N GLY A 87 -4.75 -18.92 3.48
CA GLY A 87 -5.11 -18.45 2.14
C GLY A 87 -5.46 -19.59 1.19
N PHE A 88 -4.62 -20.62 1.09
CA PHE A 88 -4.85 -21.74 0.18
C PHE A 88 -5.95 -22.70 0.67
N SER A 89 -6.17 -22.80 1.98
CA SER A 89 -7.31 -23.56 2.52
C SER A 89 -8.64 -22.98 2.07
N HIS A 90 -8.77 -21.65 2.07
CA HIS A 90 -9.98 -20.97 1.58
C HIS A 90 -10.20 -21.27 0.08
N ILE A 91 -9.16 -21.07 -0.75
CA ILE A 91 -9.24 -21.30 -2.20
C ILE A 91 -9.57 -22.76 -2.54
N ALA A 92 -8.97 -23.71 -1.81
CA ALA A 92 -9.23 -25.15 -1.99
C ALA A 92 -10.67 -25.51 -1.57
N ASN A 93 -11.14 -24.99 -0.44
CA ASN A 93 -12.51 -25.22 0.04
C ASN A 93 -13.57 -24.69 -0.93
N ASP A 94 -13.37 -23.53 -1.54
CA ASP A 94 -14.25 -22.96 -2.54
C ASP A 94 -14.39 -23.87 -3.78
N LYS A 95 -13.35 -24.65 -4.07
CA LYS A 95 -13.35 -25.66 -5.12
C LYS A 95 -13.82 -27.04 -4.67
N GLY A 96 -14.16 -27.23 -3.39
CA GLY A 96 -14.53 -28.53 -2.83
C GLY A 96 -13.35 -29.50 -2.64
N ILE A 97 -12.10 -28.99 -2.60
CA ILE A 97 -10.88 -29.77 -2.36
C ILE A 97 -10.54 -29.72 -0.89
N ARG A 98 -10.25 -30.89 -0.29
CA ARG A 98 -9.79 -30.98 1.11
C ARG A 98 -8.36 -30.49 1.22
N PHE A 99 -8.12 -29.46 2.04
CA PHE A 99 -6.77 -28.96 2.35
C PHE A 99 -6.32 -29.45 3.74
N VAL A 100 -5.11 -30.01 3.84
CA VAL A 100 -4.54 -30.51 5.09
C VAL A 100 -3.14 -29.91 5.25
N SER A 101 -2.88 -29.26 6.37
CA SER A 101 -1.56 -28.75 6.74
C SER A 101 -1.03 -29.46 7.99
N ASP A 102 0.27 -29.78 8.01
CA ASP A 102 0.97 -30.36 9.16
C ASP A 102 2.37 -29.76 9.26
N PHE A 103 2.62 -29.01 10.34
CA PHE A 103 3.87 -28.29 10.56
C PHE A 103 4.58 -28.85 11.79
N LYS A 104 5.86 -29.24 11.64
CA LYS A 104 6.65 -29.87 12.70
C LYS A 104 7.95 -29.12 12.92
N ASP A 105 8.25 -28.81 14.18
CA ASP A 105 9.45 -28.09 14.59
C ASP A 105 9.60 -26.72 13.90
N THR A 106 8.47 -26.04 13.67
CA THR A 106 8.40 -24.79 12.89
C THR A 106 8.28 -23.53 13.75
N GLU A 107 8.12 -23.66 15.06
CA GLU A 107 8.10 -22.53 16.01
C GLU A 107 9.50 -21.94 16.22
N VAL A 108 10.13 -21.53 15.11
CA VAL A 108 11.51 -21.01 15.09
C VAL A 108 11.61 -19.77 14.24
N ARG A 109 12.57 -18.91 14.59
CA ARG A 109 12.99 -17.82 13.72
C ARG A 109 14.14 -18.29 12.85
N LEU A 110 14.03 -18.03 11.56
CA LEU A 110 15.05 -18.39 10.58
C LEU A 110 15.62 -17.12 9.95
N TYR A 111 16.85 -17.21 9.47
CA TYR A 111 17.53 -16.18 8.70
C TYR A 111 17.64 -16.64 7.26
N GLY A 112 16.99 -15.93 6.35
CA GLY A 112 16.91 -16.28 4.95
C GLY A 112 16.02 -15.34 4.16
N ASP A 113 15.88 -15.60 2.86
CA ASP A 113 15.01 -14.81 1.97
C ASP A 113 13.56 -15.30 2.06
N ALA A 114 12.82 -14.73 3.02
CA ALA A 114 11.43 -15.07 3.31
C ALA A 114 10.52 -14.89 2.08
N VAL A 115 10.73 -13.82 1.29
CA VAL A 115 9.92 -13.52 0.10
C VAL A 115 10.06 -14.61 -0.96
N ARG A 116 11.30 -15.09 -1.19
CA ARG A 116 11.55 -16.16 -2.16
C ARG A 116 11.06 -17.51 -1.69
N ILE A 117 11.13 -17.79 -0.39
CA ILE A 117 10.56 -19.00 0.21
C ILE A 117 9.04 -19.00 0.06
N GLU A 118 8.38 -17.88 0.37
CA GLU A 118 6.93 -17.73 0.19
C GLU A 118 6.52 -17.87 -1.28
N GLN A 119 7.28 -17.31 -2.22
CA GLN A 119 7.06 -17.47 -3.66
C GLN A 119 7.14 -18.92 -4.13
N ILE A 120 8.10 -19.70 -3.59
CA ILE A 120 8.21 -21.15 -3.87
C ILE A 120 6.94 -21.87 -3.39
N MET A 121 6.48 -21.61 -2.15
CA MET A 121 5.28 -22.21 -1.59
C MET A 121 4.04 -21.86 -2.41
N HIS A 122 3.85 -20.59 -2.74
CA HIS A 122 2.72 -20.10 -3.54
C HIS A 122 2.68 -20.76 -4.92
N ASN A 123 3.80 -20.84 -5.63
CA ASN A 123 3.85 -21.49 -6.94
C ASN A 123 3.46 -22.97 -6.90
N LEU A 124 3.95 -23.70 -5.88
CA LEU A 124 3.66 -25.13 -5.76
C LEU A 124 2.21 -25.38 -5.31
N LEU A 125 1.71 -24.63 -4.35
CA LEU A 125 0.33 -24.73 -3.85
C LEU A 125 -0.69 -24.31 -4.92
N ALA A 126 -0.43 -23.25 -5.66
CA ALA A 126 -1.28 -22.82 -6.78
C ALA A 126 -1.38 -23.90 -7.85
N ASN A 127 -0.26 -24.58 -8.18
CA ASN A 127 -0.27 -25.70 -9.08
C ASN A 127 -1.09 -26.89 -8.53
N ALA A 128 -0.95 -27.21 -7.24
CA ALA A 128 -1.73 -28.26 -6.60
C ALA A 128 -3.25 -28.00 -6.69
N VAL A 129 -3.69 -26.76 -6.36
CA VAL A 129 -5.10 -26.34 -6.47
C VAL A 129 -5.58 -26.34 -7.93
N LYS A 130 -4.73 -25.95 -8.86
CA LYS A 130 -5.05 -25.88 -10.26
C LYS A 130 -5.30 -27.25 -10.89
N PHE A 131 -4.43 -28.23 -10.60
CA PHE A 131 -4.45 -29.56 -11.23
C PHE A 131 -5.20 -30.63 -10.41
N THR A 132 -5.84 -30.24 -9.32
CA THR A 132 -6.75 -31.06 -8.55
C THR A 132 -8.19 -30.58 -8.77
N GLU A 133 -9.04 -31.42 -9.35
CA GLU A 133 -10.48 -31.13 -9.50
C GLU A 133 -11.25 -31.52 -8.24
N SER A 134 -10.88 -32.64 -7.63
CA SER A 134 -11.46 -33.15 -6.39
C SER A 134 -10.44 -34.01 -5.64
N GLY A 135 -10.59 -34.12 -4.33
CA GLY A 135 -9.69 -34.91 -3.52
C GLY A 135 -8.98 -34.09 -2.42
N THR A 136 -7.67 -34.27 -2.28
CA THR A 136 -6.92 -33.71 -1.14
C THR A 136 -5.61 -33.06 -1.59
N ILE A 137 -5.31 -31.92 -1.00
CA ILE A 137 -3.99 -31.28 -1.05
C ILE A 137 -3.40 -31.33 0.36
N SER A 138 -2.18 -31.82 0.49
CA SER A 138 -1.46 -31.88 1.75
C SER A 138 -0.22 -30.98 1.70
N PHE A 139 -0.09 -30.12 2.68
CA PHE A 139 1.03 -29.20 2.86
C PHE A 139 1.77 -29.52 4.14
N HIS A 140 2.89 -30.23 4.04
CA HIS A 140 3.71 -30.65 5.19
C HIS A 140 5.02 -29.87 5.22
N VAL A 141 5.35 -29.31 6.36
CA VAL A 141 6.60 -28.59 6.58
C VAL A 141 7.29 -29.08 7.82
N ARG A 142 8.61 -29.26 7.73
CA ARG A 142 9.46 -29.61 8.87
C ARG A 142 10.76 -28.81 8.81
N TYR A 143 11.18 -28.30 9.96
CA TYR A 143 12.51 -27.75 10.13
C TYR A 143 13.32 -28.66 11.06
N HIS A 144 14.47 -29.14 10.60
CA HIS A 144 15.32 -30.00 11.41
C HIS A 144 16.79 -29.85 10.99
N ASN A 145 17.68 -29.70 12.00
CA ASN A 145 19.13 -29.61 11.81
C ASN A 145 19.58 -28.60 10.71
N GLY A 146 18.97 -27.40 10.70
CA GLY A 146 19.34 -26.37 9.74
C GLY A 146 18.76 -26.57 8.33
N ILE A 147 17.84 -27.51 8.15
CA ILE A 147 17.19 -27.79 6.87
C ILE A 147 15.69 -27.62 7.00
N LEU A 148 15.14 -26.73 6.20
CA LEU A 148 13.70 -26.59 5.99
C LEU A 148 13.27 -27.55 4.87
N THR A 149 12.31 -28.41 5.14
CA THR A 149 11.70 -29.32 4.18
C THR A 149 10.25 -28.95 3.97
N LEU A 150 9.90 -28.61 2.75
CA LEU A 150 8.53 -28.33 2.29
C LEU A 150 8.07 -29.51 1.44
N GLU A 151 6.95 -30.12 1.74
CA GLU A 151 6.32 -31.17 0.95
C GLU A 151 4.88 -30.82 0.63
N ILE A 152 4.59 -30.71 -0.66
CA ILE A 152 3.25 -30.42 -1.19
C ILE A 152 2.83 -31.60 -2.02
N LYS A 153 1.75 -32.26 -1.59
CA LYS A 153 1.19 -33.42 -2.25
C LYS A 153 -0.25 -33.13 -2.67
N ASP A 154 -0.57 -33.42 -3.90
CA ASP A 154 -1.91 -33.36 -4.47
C ASP A 154 -2.39 -34.75 -4.92
N THR A 155 -3.72 -34.92 -5.04
CA THR A 155 -4.35 -36.10 -5.61
C THR A 155 -4.95 -35.80 -6.99
N GLY A 156 -4.33 -34.88 -7.74
CA GLY A 156 -4.79 -34.44 -9.05
C GLY A 156 -4.47 -35.41 -10.17
N ILE A 157 -4.51 -34.90 -11.40
CA ILE A 157 -4.34 -35.69 -12.63
C ILE A 157 -2.98 -36.40 -12.78
N GLY A 158 -1.98 -36.00 -12.00
CA GLY A 158 -0.62 -36.52 -12.10
C GLY A 158 0.05 -36.27 -13.46
N MET A 159 1.24 -36.84 -13.63
CA MET A 159 2.10 -36.61 -14.80
C MET A 159 2.71 -37.91 -15.33
N THR A 160 2.94 -37.96 -16.65
CA THR A 160 3.74 -39.03 -17.31
C THR A 160 5.24 -38.83 -17.03
N GLU A 161 6.05 -39.86 -17.20
CA GLU A 161 7.52 -39.77 -17.13
C GLU A 161 8.10 -38.76 -18.11
N GLU A 162 7.52 -38.70 -19.32
CA GLU A 162 7.92 -37.73 -20.33
C GLU A 162 7.66 -36.29 -19.83
N THR A 163 6.48 -36.01 -19.28
CA THR A 163 6.15 -34.72 -18.70
C THR A 163 7.09 -34.39 -17.52
N LEU A 164 7.32 -35.34 -16.61
CA LEU A 164 8.22 -35.17 -15.46
C LEU A 164 9.63 -34.75 -15.86
N SER A 165 10.13 -35.27 -16.98
CA SER A 165 11.47 -34.93 -17.49
C SER A 165 11.61 -33.47 -17.98
N ARG A 166 10.47 -32.80 -18.21
CA ARG A 166 10.42 -31.47 -18.85
C ARG A 166 9.77 -30.38 -17.99
N ILE A 167 9.11 -30.72 -16.87
CA ILE A 167 8.29 -29.77 -16.09
C ILE A 167 9.03 -28.52 -15.59
N PHE A 168 10.35 -28.58 -15.47
CA PHE A 168 11.18 -27.44 -15.07
C PHE A 168 11.71 -26.60 -16.24
N ARG A 169 11.38 -26.99 -17.49
CA ARG A 169 11.75 -26.17 -18.65
C ARG A 169 10.77 -25.00 -18.78
N PRO A 170 11.27 -23.79 -19.00
CA PRO A 170 10.40 -22.64 -19.22
C PRO A 170 9.46 -22.87 -20.42
N PHE A 171 8.18 -22.47 -20.28
CA PHE A 171 7.14 -22.54 -21.31
C PHE A 171 6.71 -23.97 -21.73
N GLU A 172 7.10 -25.00 -21.01
CA GLU A 172 6.60 -26.36 -21.27
C GLU A 172 5.15 -26.50 -20.73
N ARG A 173 4.26 -27.00 -21.59
CA ARG A 173 2.84 -27.25 -21.29
C ARG A 173 2.48 -28.70 -21.64
N LYS A 174 1.47 -29.21 -20.95
CA LYS A 174 0.86 -30.49 -21.34
C LYS A 174 -0.10 -30.24 -22.50
N ASP A 175 0.12 -30.86 -23.66
CA ASP A 175 -0.69 -30.68 -24.88
C ASP A 175 -2.19 -30.97 -24.69
N SER A 176 -2.57 -31.70 -23.64
CA SER A 176 -3.95 -32.10 -23.35
C SER A 176 -4.73 -31.16 -22.43
N ALA A 177 -4.10 -30.10 -21.88
CA ALA A 177 -4.73 -29.13 -21.00
C ALA A 177 -5.04 -27.82 -21.76
N ALA A 178 -5.80 -27.93 -22.85
CA ALA A 178 -6.19 -26.80 -23.71
C ALA A 178 -6.97 -25.69 -22.96
N ASN A 179 -7.45 -25.95 -21.73
CA ASN A 179 -8.21 -25.00 -20.91
C ASN A 179 -7.56 -24.69 -19.56
N ALA A 180 -6.32 -25.13 -19.30
CA ALA A 180 -5.68 -24.83 -18.03
C ALA A 180 -4.86 -23.52 -18.11
N ASP A 181 -5.34 -22.46 -17.46
CA ASP A 181 -4.62 -21.21 -17.30
C ASP A 181 -3.21 -21.44 -16.73
N GLY A 182 -2.18 -20.87 -17.37
CA GLY A 182 -0.82 -20.89 -16.87
C GLY A 182 0.23 -21.01 -17.96
N HIS A 183 1.32 -20.25 -17.84
CA HIS A 183 2.27 -20.00 -18.90
C HIS A 183 3.50 -20.93 -18.87
N GLY A 184 3.51 -21.97 -18.03
CA GLY A 184 4.63 -22.90 -17.92
C GLY A 184 5.90 -22.29 -17.34
N LEU A 185 5.80 -21.17 -16.61
CA LEU A 185 6.94 -20.48 -16.00
C LEU A 185 7.11 -20.80 -14.52
N GLY A 186 6.03 -21.05 -13.76
CA GLY A 186 6.08 -21.17 -12.31
C GLY A 186 7.06 -22.22 -11.79
N LEU A 187 7.10 -23.42 -12.37
CA LEU A 187 8.03 -24.48 -11.94
C LEU A 187 9.48 -24.18 -12.32
N SER A 188 9.72 -23.54 -13.45
CA SER A 188 11.08 -23.12 -13.83
C SER A 188 11.60 -22.02 -12.90
N ILE A 189 10.75 -21.07 -12.51
CA ILE A 189 11.04 -20.05 -11.49
C ILE A 189 11.31 -20.74 -10.16
N THR A 190 10.44 -21.65 -9.72
CA THR A 190 10.64 -22.41 -8.47
C THR A 190 11.99 -23.10 -8.45
N GLN A 191 12.39 -23.78 -9.52
CA GLN A 191 13.71 -24.41 -9.61
C GLN A 191 14.85 -23.40 -9.52
N GLY A 192 14.72 -22.24 -10.18
CA GLY A 192 15.72 -21.16 -10.12
C GLY A 192 15.86 -20.60 -8.71
N LEU A 193 14.73 -20.32 -8.03
CA LEU A 193 14.71 -19.82 -6.66
C LEU A 193 15.27 -20.84 -5.66
N VAL A 194 14.94 -22.12 -5.80
CA VAL A 194 15.51 -23.18 -4.96
C VAL A 194 17.03 -23.24 -5.11
N LYS A 195 17.56 -23.08 -6.34
CA LYS A 195 19.00 -23.01 -6.57
C LYS A 195 19.63 -21.76 -5.98
N LEU A 196 18.97 -20.60 -6.09
CA LEU A 196 19.41 -19.33 -5.50
C LEU A 196 19.54 -19.45 -3.97
N LEU A 197 18.66 -20.24 -3.35
CA LEU A 197 18.65 -20.52 -1.92
C LEU A 197 19.50 -21.73 -1.52
N ASP A 198 20.39 -22.21 -2.37
CA ASP A 198 21.27 -23.37 -2.16
C ASP A 198 20.50 -24.68 -1.82
N GLY A 199 19.24 -24.76 -2.25
CA GLY A 199 18.35 -25.86 -1.97
C GLY A 199 18.28 -26.92 -3.06
N ASN A 200 17.36 -27.87 -2.85
CA ASN A 200 17.07 -28.93 -3.81
C ASN A 200 15.56 -29.16 -3.93
N ILE A 201 15.08 -29.44 -5.13
CA ILE A 201 13.69 -29.81 -5.40
C ILE A 201 13.60 -31.17 -6.05
N LYS A 202 12.72 -32.03 -5.52
CA LYS A 202 12.39 -33.34 -6.10
C LYS A 202 10.91 -33.44 -6.37
N VAL A 203 10.54 -34.16 -7.42
CA VAL A 203 9.14 -34.39 -7.76
C VAL A 203 8.92 -35.89 -8.02
N THR A 204 7.81 -36.41 -7.55
CA THR A 204 7.30 -37.74 -7.88
C THR A 204 5.84 -37.58 -8.29
N SER A 205 5.45 -38.24 -9.36
CA SER A 205 4.05 -38.16 -9.86
C SER A 205 3.73 -39.40 -10.67
N SER A 206 2.46 -39.78 -10.65
CA SER A 206 1.92 -40.85 -11.52
C SER A 206 0.53 -40.40 -12.00
N ILE A 207 0.15 -40.82 -13.20
CA ILE A 207 -1.16 -40.49 -13.79
C ILE A 207 -2.25 -40.93 -12.83
N GLU A 208 -3.26 -40.08 -12.60
CA GLU A 208 -4.43 -40.29 -11.73
C GLU A 208 -4.10 -40.55 -10.23
N GLN A 209 -2.83 -40.42 -9.82
CA GLN A 209 -2.39 -40.57 -8.44
C GLN A 209 -1.91 -39.23 -7.85
N GLY A 210 -1.86 -38.18 -8.66
CA GLY A 210 -1.40 -36.86 -8.27
C GLY A 210 0.11 -36.69 -8.31
N SER A 211 0.60 -35.65 -7.67
CA SER A 211 2.01 -35.28 -7.62
C SER A 211 2.45 -34.96 -6.21
N THR A 212 3.76 -35.16 -5.94
CA THR A 212 4.40 -34.74 -4.69
C THR A 212 5.66 -33.96 -5.03
N PHE A 213 5.69 -32.72 -4.60
CA PHE A 213 6.85 -31.84 -4.70
C PHE A 213 7.50 -31.74 -3.32
N ARG A 214 8.80 -32.00 -3.24
CA ARG A 214 9.59 -31.87 -2.02
C ARG A 214 10.74 -30.91 -2.26
N VAL A 215 10.77 -29.83 -1.50
CA VAL A 215 11.84 -28.81 -1.51
C VAL A 215 12.59 -28.89 -0.20
N THR A 216 13.91 -28.80 -0.27
CA THR A 216 14.80 -28.72 0.91
C THR A 216 15.68 -27.49 0.78
N LEU A 217 15.69 -26.65 1.82
CA LEU A 217 16.44 -25.39 1.87
C LEU A 217 17.33 -25.38 3.12
N PRO A 218 18.64 -25.10 2.97
CA PRO A 218 19.53 -24.89 4.10
C PRO A 218 19.26 -23.49 4.68
N LEU A 219 18.79 -23.41 5.92
CA LEU A 219 18.50 -22.16 6.61
C LEU A 219 19.05 -22.23 8.03
N ARG A 220 19.64 -21.13 8.50
CA ARG A 220 20.10 -21.05 9.89
C ARG A 220 18.99 -20.52 10.79
N GLN A 221 18.93 -21.05 12.00
CA GLN A 221 18.11 -20.46 13.07
C GLN A 221 18.77 -19.17 13.58
N THR A 222 17.98 -18.20 13.99
CA THR A 222 18.45 -16.92 14.53
C THR A 222 17.60 -16.49 15.71
N ASP A 223 18.22 -15.77 16.66
CA ASP A 223 17.53 -15.08 17.75
C ASP A 223 17.35 -13.60 17.46
N GLU A 224 17.80 -13.12 16.29
CA GLU A 224 17.60 -11.74 15.87
C GLU A 224 16.10 -11.39 15.84
N PRO A 225 15.71 -10.20 16.29
CA PRO A 225 14.31 -9.80 16.25
C PRO A 225 13.85 -9.74 14.79
N VAL A 226 12.67 -10.30 14.53
CA VAL A 226 11.96 -10.07 13.28
C VAL A 226 11.52 -8.61 13.32
N GLU A 227 11.94 -7.81 12.38
CA GLU A 227 11.30 -6.52 12.15
C GLU A 227 9.86 -6.83 11.74
N ASN A 228 8.93 -6.74 12.70
CA ASN A 228 7.52 -6.93 12.42
C ASN A 228 7.11 -5.90 11.37
N GLU A 229 6.85 -6.35 10.16
CA GLU A 229 5.83 -5.69 9.37
C GLU A 229 4.52 -5.98 10.14
N GLU A 230 4.13 -5.08 11.04
CA GLU A 230 2.80 -5.14 11.64
C GLU A 230 1.81 -5.32 10.49
N PRO A 231 0.84 -6.27 10.60
CA PRO A 231 -0.21 -6.33 9.61
C PRO A 231 -0.78 -4.92 9.52
N VAL A 232 -0.70 -4.33 8.33
CA VAL A 232 -1.21 -3.00 8.09
C VAL A 232 -2.73 -3.10 8.21
N GLU A 233 -3.22 -3.05 9.45
CA GLU A 233 -4.62 -2.70 9.66
C GLU A 233 -4.77 -1.31 9.04
N LEU A 234 -5.64 -1.22 8.05
CA LEU A 234 -6.00 0.04 7.39
C LEU A 234 -6.58 0.97 8.47
N HIS A 235 -5.71 1.68 9.16
CA HIS A 235 -6.09 2.77 10.05
C HIS A 235 -6.45 3.98 9.18
N LEU A 236 -7.68 3.97 8.65
CA LEU A 236 -8.24 5.08 7.87
C LEU A 236 -8.13 6.43 8.61
N GLU A 237 -8.00 6.39 9.92
CA GLU A 237 -7.81 7.56 10.78
C GLU A 237 -6.44 8.24 10.62
N HIS A 238 -5.46 7.57 9.98
CA HIS A 238 -4.07 8.04 9.87
C HIS A 238 -3.65 8.35 8.44
N LEU A 239 -4.62 8.46 7.51
CA LEU A 239 -4.31 8.82 6.13
C LEU A 239 -3.84 10.29 6.03
N PRO A 240 -2.88 10.58 5.12
CA PRO A 240 -2.46 11.96 4.86
C PRO A 240 -3.61 12.78 4.29
N HIS A 241 -3.65 14.07 4.62
CA HIS A 241 -4.67 14.97 4.07
C HIS A 241 -4.28 15.53 2.71
N ARG A 242 -2.97 15.81 2.52
CA ARG A 242 -2.44 16.42 1.31
C ARG A 242 -1.25 15.62 0.80
N VAL A 243 -1.41 15.08 -0.39
CA VAL A 243 -0.37 14.32 -1.07
C VAL A 243 0.11 15.08 -2.29
N LEU A 244 1.42 15.20 -2.43
CA LEU A 244 2.06 15.71 -3.63
C LEU A 244 2.51 14.52 -4.48
N ILE A 245 2.27 14.54 -5.78
CA ILE A 245 2.68 13.48 -6.71
C ILE A 245 3.62 14.08 -7.74
N ILE A 246 4.70 13.38 -8.02
CA ILE A 246 5.52 13.64 -9.21
C ILE A 246 5.71 12.37 -10.02
N ASP A 247 5.36 12.43 -11.30
CA ASP A 247 5.48 11.36 -12.29
C ASP A 247 5.47 12.03 -13.68
N ASP A 248 6.27 11.59 -14.63
CA ASP A 248 6.31 12.19 -15.97
C ASP A 248 5.11 11.75 -16.85
N ASN A 249 4.50 10.60 -16.53
CA ASN A 249 3.35 10.06 -17.23
C ASN A 249 2.03 10.73 -16.78
N ILE A 250 1.39 11.50 -17.67
CA ILE A 250 0.16 12.23 -17.39
C ILE A 250 -0.99 11.31 -16.96
N MET A 251 -1.17 10.15 -17.62
CA MET A 251 -2.26 9.23 -17.31
C MET A 251 -2.08 8.61 -15.91
N GLN A 252 -0.85 8.29 -15.57
CA GLN A 252 -0.52 7.71 -14.27
C GLN A 252 -0.76 8.70 -13.14
N ARG A 253 -0.35 9.97 -13.33
CA ARG A 253 -0.65 11.06 -12.38
C ARG A 253 -2.15 11.23 -12.16
N ASP A 254 -2.93 11.27 -13.27
CA ASP A 254 -4.37 11.47 -13.19
C ASP A 254 -5.08 10.31 -12.49
N VAL A 255 -4.65 9.07 -12.74
CA VAL A 255 -5.22 7.89 -12.06
C VAL A 255 -4.93 7.94 -10.57
N ILE A 256 -3.66 8.15 -10.17
CA ILE A 256 -3.29 8.20 -8.75
C ILE A 256 -4.02 9.36 -8.06
N LYS A 257 -4.07 10.53 -8.69
CA LYS A 257 -4.82 11.69 -8.19
C LYS A 257 -6.29 11.35 -7.94
N GLN A 258 -6.99 10.76 -8.92
CA GLN A 258 -8.39 10.36 -8.77
C GLN A 258 -8.58 9.28 -7.69
N MET A 259 -7.65 8.32 -7.58
CA MET A 259 -7.68 7.32 -6.53
C MET A 259 -7.64 7.96 -5.13
N LEU A 260 -6.76 8.94 -4.93
CA LEU A 260 -6.59 9.62 -3.64
C LEU A 260 -7.76 10.56 -3.33
N GLU A 261 -8.18 11.39 -4.31
CA GLU A 261 -9.26 12.36 -4.14
C GLU A 261 -10.61 11.69 -3.83
N ARG A 262 -10.91 10.54 -4.45
CA ARG A 262 -12.11 9.73 -4.14
C ARG A 262 -12.11 9.16 -2.73
N ASN A 263 -10.95 9.10 -2.08
CA ASN A 263 -10.80 8.66 -0.69
C ASN A 263 -10.55 9.83 0.28
N GLY A 264 -10.93 11.05 -0.10
CA GLY A 264 -10.88 12.24 0.76
C GLY A 264 -9.48 12.82 0.95
N ILE A 265 -8.49 12.42 0.14
CA ILE A 265 -7.10 12.90 0.22
C ILE A 265 -6.88 13.96 -0.85
N ALA A 266 -6.62 15.21 -0.44
CA ALA A 266 -6.31 16.29 -1.38
C ALA A 266 -4.98 16.00 -2.10
N CYS A 267 -4.97 16.12 -3.43
CA CYS A 267 -3.83 15.72 -4.22
C CYS A 267 -3.39 16.79 -5.23
N THR A 268 -2.10 17.14 -5.21
CA THR A 268 -1.48 17.98 -6.22
C THR A 268 -0.54 17.13 -7.09
N ALA A 269 -0.77 17.13 -8.40
CA ALA A 269 0.00 16.35 -9.35
C ALA A 269 0.97 17.24 -10.15
N CYS A 270 2.25 16.89 -10.17
CA CYS A 270 3.34 17.61 -10.80
C CYS A 270 3.99 16.76 -11.89
N ALA A 271 4.30 17.38 -13.04
CA ALA A 271 5.01 16.74 -14.15
C ALA A 271 6.54 16.94 -14.07
N SER A 272 7.00 17.81 -13.20
CA SER A 272 8.41 18.19 -13.12
C SER A 272 8.81 18.68 -11.72
N VAL A 273 10.12 18.63 -11.44
CA VAL A 273 10.70 19.17 -10.21
C VAL A 273 10.38 20.67 -10.02
N LYS A 274 10.29 21.43 -11.10
CA LYS A 274 9.91 22.86 -11.03
C LYS A 274 8.50 23.06 -10.48
N GLU A 275 7.58 22.19 -10.86
CA GLU A 275 6.20 22.22 -10.37
C GLU A 275 6.13 21.79 -8.90
N VAL A 276 6.89 20.77 -8.50
CA VAL A 276 7.03 20.36 -7.08
C VAL A 276 7.52 21.52 -6.23
N VAL A 277 8.61 22.18 -6.63
CA VAL A 277 9.16 23.35 -5.95
C VAL A 277 8.14 24.48 -5.84
N LYS A 278 7.37 24.75 -6.90
CA LYS A 278 6.30 25.75 -6.87
C LYS A 278 5.21 25.35 -5.88
N ALA A 279 4.70 24.13 -5.97
CA ALA A 279 3.65 23.62 -5.07
C ALA A 279 4.06 23.68 -3.60
N MET A 280 5.30 23.31 -3.28
CA MET A 280 5.84 23.35 -1.90
C MET A 280 6.14 24.75 -1.38
N ARG A 281 6.20 25.78 -2.25
CA ARG A 281 6.26 27.18 -1.82
C ARG A 281 4.91 27.71 -1.40
N ASP A 282 3.86 27.21 -2.06
CA ASP A 282 2.49 27.69 -1.88
C ASP A 282 1.81 27.03 -0.67
N MET A 283 2.20 25.78 -0.33
CA MET A 283 1.65 25.04 0.81
C MET A 283 2.52 23.85 1.24
N ASP A 284 2.33 23.38 2.46
CA ASP A 284 2.93 22.16 2.99
C ASP A 284 2.11 20.91 2.61
N TYR A 285 2.82 19.79 2.41
CA TYR A 285 2.24 18.48 2.10
C TYR A 285 2.63 17.45 3.15
N ASP A 286 1.77 16.46 3.39
CA ASP A 286 2.00 15.40 4.36
C ASP A 286 2.93 14.32 3.81
N VAL A 287 2.83 14.02 2.51
CA VAL A 287 3.61 12.99 1.82
C VAL A 287 3.86 13.44 0.37
N LEU A 288 5.05 13.13 -0.15
CA LEU A 288 5.39 13.20 -1.58
C LEU A 288 5.50 11.79 -2.16
N LEU A 289 4.69 11.46 -3.16
CA LEU A 289 4.82 10.27 -4.00
C LEU A 289 5.71 10.63 -5.20
N SER A 290 6.85 9.97 -5.32
CA SER A 290 7.82 10.25 -6.39
C SER A 290 8.05 9.05 -7.27
N ASP A 291 7.80 9.18 -8.56
CA ASP A 291 8.39 8.21 -9.50
C ASP A 291 9.92 8.27 -9.41
N ILE A 292 10.54 7.08 -9.50
CA ILE A 292 11.99 6.97 -9.51
C ILE A 292 12.53 7.21 -10.91
N GLN A 293 11.84 6.75 -11.94
CA GLN A 293 12.31 6.81 -13.32
C GLN A 293 11.67 7.98 -14.08
N MET A 294 12.25 9.16 -13.97
CA MET A 294 11.78 10.33 -14.70
C MET A 294 12.88 10.88 -15.61
N PRO A 295 12.50 11.40 -16.79
CA PRO A 295 13.47 12.06 -17.69
C PRO A 295 14.11 13.30 -17.06
N GLY A 296 15.42 13.39 -17.08
CA GLY A 296 16.20 14.57 -16.66
C GLY A 296 16.58 14.61 -15.19
N THR A 297 15.69 14.28 -14.26
CA THR A 297 15.97 14.22 -12.80
C THR A 297 15.28 12.99 -12.25
N ASP A 298 16.04 12.03 -11.74
CA ASP A 298 15.46 10.84 -11.13
C ASP A 298 14.95 11.09 -9.70
N GLY A 299 14.23 10.11 -9.14
CA GLY A 299 13.65 10.24 -7.81
C GLY A 299 14.71 10.37 -6.70
N PHE A 300 15.92 9.82 -6.86
CA PHE A 300 17.02 9.94 -5.91
C PHE A 300 17.61 11.35 -5.94
N GLU A 301 17.78 11.92 -7.13
CA GLU A 301 18.22 13.30 -7.30
C GLU A 301 17.20 14.28 -6.72
N LEU A 302 15.91 14.05 -6.95
CA LEU A 302 14.83 14.83 -6.35
C LEU A 302 14.88 14.78 -4.82
N LEU A 303 15.04 13.60 -4.23
CA LEU A 303 15.20 13.43 -2.78
C LEU A 303 16.35 14.26 -2.27
N ALA A 304 17.53 14.16 -2.88
CA ALA A 304 18.72 14.92 -2.49
C ALA A 304 18.50 16.44 -2.59
N LEU A 305 17.88 16.91 -3.68
CA LEU A 305 17.53 18.32 -3.88
C LEU A 305 16.59 18.85 -2.79
N LEU A 306 15.54 18.08 -2.45
CA LEU A 306 14.56 18.48 -1.43
C LEU A 306 15.20 18.51 -0.04
N ARG A 307 16.01 17.52 0.32
CA ARG A 307 16.71 17.50 1.62
C ARG A 307 17.73 18.61 1.76
N GLY A 308 18.34 19.07 0.67
CA GLY A 308 19.25 20.23 0.64
C GLY A 308 18.55 21.59 0.57
N SER A 309 17.23 21.64 0.35
CA SER A 309 16.49 22.89 0.17
C SER A 309 15.80 23.36 1.46
N THR A 310 15.36 24.63 1.48
CA THR A 310 14.57 25.22 2.57
C THR A 310 13.16 25.64 2.13
N ILE A 311 12.61 24.98 1.12
CA ILE A 311 11.33 25.33 0.51
C ILE A 311 10.22 24.58 1.23
N GLY A 312 9.30 25.30 1.86
CA GLY A 312 8.22 24.70 2.65
C GLY A 312 8.76 23.64 3.63
N ASN A 313 8.12 22.51 3.70
CA ASN A 313 8.54 21.37 4.52
C ASN A 313 9.47 20.36 3.79
N SER A 314 10.16 20.76 2.72
CA SER A 314 11.00 19.90 1.87
C SER A 314 12.03 19.03 2.61
N ARG A 315 12.58 19.52 3.72
CA ARG A 315 13.58 18.79 4.50
C ARG A 315 12.99 17.62 5.28
N THR A 316 11.74 17.70 5.66
CA THR A 316 11.09 16.77 6.60
C THR A 316 9.97 15.97 6.00
N ILE A 317 9.40 16.38 4.84
CA ILE A 317 8.31 15.67 4.19
C ILE A 317 8.70 14.21 3.93
N PRO A 318 7.88 13.22 4.34
CA PRO A 318 8.07 11.84 3.94
C PRO A 318 7.96 11.70 2.42
N ILE A 319 8.94 11.05 1.79
CA ILE A 319 8.96 10.81 0.36
C ILE A 319 8.82 9.30 0.13
N VAL A 320 7.81 8.90 -0.63
CA VAL A 320 7.56 7.52 -1.02
C VAL A 320 8.02 7.33 -2.45
N ALA A 321 8.88 6.34 -2.65
CA ALA A 321 9.33 5.95 -3.98
C ALA A 321 8.24 5.13 -4.69
N MET A 322 7.83 5.51 -5.90
CA MET A 322 7.04 4.69 -6.80
C MET A 322 7.97 4.12 -7.87
N THR A 323 8.09 2.80 -7.96
CA THR A 323 9.10 2.17 -8.83
C THR A 323 8.58 0.94 -9.55
N ALA A 324 9.03 0.73 -10.79
CA ALA A 324 8.85 -0.53 -11.51
C ALA A 324 10.01 -1.51 -11.27
N ARG A 325 11.09 -1.07 -10.57
CA ARG A 325 12.27 -1.87 -10.34
C ARG A 325 12.15 -2.74 -9.12
N SER A 326 12.39 -4.03 -9.29
CA SER A 326 12.49 -5.03 -8.22
C SER A 326 13.91 -5.29 -7.74
N ASP A 327 14.91 -4.68 -8.40
CA ASP A 327 16.34 -4.84 -8.10
C ASP A 327 16.78 -4.12 -6.81
N TYR A 328 16.01 -3.12 -6.35
CA TYR A 328 16.15 -2.47 -5.06
C TYR A 328 15.06 -2.96 -4.09
N GLY A 329 15.43 -3.32 -2.86
CA GLY A 329 14.45 -3.68 -1.83
C GLY A 329 13.91 -2.46 -1.09
N LYS A 330 12.87 -2.66 -0.29
CA LYS A 330 12.32 -1.62 0.58
C LYS A 330 13.40 -0.96 1.46
N LYS A 331 14.34 -1.75 2.00
CA LYS A 331 15.45 -1.25 2.83
C LYS A 331 16.42 -0.35 2.04
N ASP A 332 16.73 -0.69 0.80
CA ASP A 332 17.65 0.10 -0.03
C ASP A 332 17.08 1.52 -0.25
N TYR A 333 15.74 1.63 -0.46
CA TYR A 333 15.07 2.92 -0.56
C TYR A 333 15.08 3.67 0.77
N GLN A 334 14.88 2.98 1.90
CA GLN A 334 14.93 3.59 3.23
C GLN A 334 16.35 4.07 3.58
N GLU A 335 17.38 3.29 3.28
CA GLU A 335 18.78 3.68 3.46
C GLU A 335 19.16 4.89 2.60
N ALA A 336 18.56 5.02 1.41
CA ALA A 336 18.72 6.21 0.57
C ALA A 336 17.97 7.44 1.11
N GLY A 337 17.06 7.27 2.09
CA GLY A 337 16.32 8.38 2.73
C GLY A 337 14.86 8.52 2.33
N PHE A 338 14.31 7.57 1.56
CA PHE A 338 12.87 7.48 1.32
C PHE A 338 12.16 6.94 2.58
N ALA A 339 10.96 7.43 2.85
CA ALA A 339 10.14 6.94 3.98
C ALA A 339 9.62 5.52 3.71
N ALA A 340 9.29 5.23 2.48
CA ALA A 340 8.82 3.92 2.02
C ALA A 340 8.95 3.79 0.49
N CYS A 341 8.63 2.61 -0.05
CA CYS A 341 8.49 2.43 -1.50
C CYS A 341 7.27 1.58 -1.84
N ILE A 342 6.69 1.83 -3.02
CA ILE A 342 5.61 1.03 -3.61
C ILE A 342 6.00 0.61 -5.02
N TYR A 343 5.79 -0.67 -5.33
CA TYR A 343 6.14 -1.22 -6.64
C TYR A 343 4.97 -1.09 -7.60
N LYS A 344 5.25 -0.55 -8.79
CA LYS A 344 4.31 -0.48 -9.90
C LYS A 344 4.25 -1.84 -10.63
N PRO A 345 3.04 -2.37 -10.98
CA PRO A 345 1.72 -1.79 -10.72
C PRO A 345 1.23 -2.06 -9.29
N PHE A 346 0.49 -1.13 -8.72
CA PHE A 346 -0.11 -1.24 -7.39
C PHE A 346 -1.61 -0.90 -7.44
N PHE A 347 -2.35 -1.43 -6.46
CA PHE A 347 -3.76 -1.14 -6.28
C PHE A 347 -3.97 0.01 -5.28
N LEU A 348 -5.19 0.54 -5.29
CA LEU A 348 -5.60 1.54 -4.31
C LEU A 348 -5.43 1.06 -2.86
N SER A 349 -5.77 -0.21 -2.59
CA SER A 349 -5.57 -0.84 -1.27
C SER A 349 -4.12 -0.80 -0.81
N ASP A 350 -3.19 -1.09 -1.72
CA ASP A 350 -1.75 -1.11 -1.43
C ASP A 350 -1.24 0.29 -1.14
N LEU A 351 -1.69 1.28 -1.94
CA LEU A 351 -1.33 2.67 -1.76
C LEU A 351 -1.88 3.24 -0.44
N LEU A 352 -3.16 3.02 -0.14
CA LEU A 352 -3.78 3.49 1.11
C LEU A 352 -3.18 2.78 2.32
N GLY A 353 -2.94 1.45 2.23
CA GLY A 353 -2.26 0.70 3.26
C GLY A 353 -0.88 1.27 3.57
N LEU A 354 -0.08 1.54 2.54
CA LEU A 354 1.24 2.16 2.71
C LEU A 354 1.13 3.56 3.32
N LEU A 355 0.24 4.41 2.80
CA LEU A 355 0.06 5.78 3.30
C LEU A 355 -0.36 5.83 4.76
N SER A 356 -1.16 4.85 5.24
CA SER A 356 -1.58 4.78 6.64
C SER A 356 -0.43 4.46 7.61
N THR A 357 0.65 3.83 7.13
CA THR A 357 1.85 3.52 7.94
C THR A 357 2.85 4.67 8.02
N ILE A 358 2.73 5.65 7.13
CA ILE A 358 3.69 6.76 7.09
C ILE A 358 3.40 7.71 8.23
N LYS A 359 4.37 7.86 9.13
CA LYS A 359 4.31 8.91 10.15
C LYS A 359 4.41 10.26 9.45
N THR A 360 3.27 10.83 9.13
CA THR A 360 3.20 12.22 8.69
C THR A 360 3.66 13.09 9.85
N CYS A 361 4.53 14.06 9.58
CA CYS A 361 4.86 15.07 10.56
C CYS A 361 3.64 15.99 10.75
N ARG A 362 2.54 15.42 11.30
CA ARG A 362 1.42 16.24 11.73
C ARG A 362 1.88 17.09 12.91
N LYS A 363 2.15 18.35 12.63
CA LYS A 363 2.30 19.35 13.70
C LYS A 363 0.98 19.52 14.49
N ASP A 364 -0.16 19.00 14.01
CA ASP A 364 -1.47 19.48 14.47
C ASP A 364 -2.30 18.55 15.36
N GLU A 365 -2.10 17.21 15.39
CA GLU A 365 -2.98 16.36 16.22
C GLU A 365 -2.56 16.19 17.68
N ASN A 366 -1.30 16.50 18.04
CA ASN A 366 -0.83 16.48 19.44
C ASN A 366 -0.15 17.78 19.88
N ARG A 367 -0.29 18.86 19.11
CA ARG A 367 0.15 20.16 19.58
C ARG A 367 -0.80 20.56 20.70
N LYS A 368 -0.30 20.63 21.93
CA LYS A 368 -0.93 21.45 22.96
C LYS A 368 -1.03 22.84 22.36
N VAL A 369 -2.25 23.36 22.31
CA VAL A 369 -2.47 24.72 21.82
C VAL A 369 -1.64 25.65 22.66
N ASP A 370 -0.76 26.40 22.01
CA ASP A 370 0.08 27.36 22.71
C ASP A 370 -0.64 28.71 22.81
N PHE A 371 -1.18 28.98 23.99
CA PHE A 371 -1.84 30.25 24.30
C PHE A 371 -0.84 31.35 24.66
N SER A 372 0.48 31.07 24.72
CA SER A 372 1.50 31.99 25.17
C SER A 372 1.51 33.32 24.38
N THR A 373 1.40 33.24 23.05
CA THR A 373 1.33 34.41 22.17
C THR A 373 0.11 35.28 22.45
N MET A 374 -1.04 34.62 22.67
CA MET A 374 -2.31 35.30 22.95
C MET A 374 -2.34 35.93 24.36
N LEU A 375 -1.59 35.36 25.29
CA LEU A 375 -1.54 35.75 26.70
C LEU A 375 -0.33 36.65 27.07
N ALA A 376 0.56 36.93 26.11
CA ALA A 376 1.87 37.55 26.38
C ALA A 376 1.80 38.99 27.00
N GLU A 377 0.80 39.77 26.62
CA GLU A 377 0.68 41.18 27.01
C GLU A 377 -0.65 41.50 27.74
N VAL A 378 -1.26 40.51 28.40
CA VAL A 378 -2.58 40.67 29.00
C VAL A 378 -2.53 40.47 30.51
N ASP A 379 -3.04 41.44 31.24
CA ASP A 379 -3.08 41.41 32.71
C ASP A 379 -4.06 40.38 33.26
N ASP A 380 -5.27 40.23 32.64
CA ASP A 380 -6.29 39.25 33.03
C ASP A 380 -6.42 38.13 32.02
N LYS A 381 -5.48 37.18 32.13
CA LYS A 381 -5.37 36.02 31.24
C LYS A 381 -6.59 35.12 31.28
N ALA A 382 -7.19 34.91 32.46
CA ALA A 382 -8.36 34.05 32.63
C ALA A 382 -9.61 34.66 31.95
N LYS A 383 -9.77 35.97 32.04
CA LYS A 383 -10.88 36.68 31.39
C LYS A 383 -10.77 36.66 29.88
N LEU A 384 -9.54 36.80 29.33
CA LEU A 384 -9.30 36.70 27.87
C LEU A 384 -9.63 35.31 27.34
N LEU A 385 -9.16 34.25 28.03
CA LEU A 385 -9.49 32.87 27.68
C LEU A 385 -11.01 32.58 27.82
N GLY A 386 -11.66 33.16 28.81
CA GLY A 386 -13.11 33.09 28.97
C GLY A 386 -13.86 33.69 27.77
N SER A 387 -13.44 34.86 27.30
CA SER A 387 -14.02 35.53 26.13
C SER A 387 -13.75 34.71 24.84
N PHE A 388 -12.55 34.12 24.72
CA PHE A 388 -12.23 33.23 23.63
C PHE A 388 -13.16 32.00 23.59
N ILE A 389 -13.39 31.35 24.71
CA ILE A 389 -14.29 30.20 24.83
C ILE A 389 -15.70 30.56 24.40
N GLU A 390 -16.20 31.71 24.84
CA GLU A 390 -17.59 32.18 24.56
C GLU A 390 -17.76 32.47 23.06
N GLN A 391 -16.80 33.21 22.46
CA GLN A 391 -16.82 33.49 21.02
C GLN A 391 -16.68 32.20 20.18
N SER A 392 -15.79 31.30 20.56
CA SER A 392 -15.60 30.03 19.85
C SER A 392 -16.84 29.13 19.90
N ARG A 393 -17.58 29.13 20.99
CA ARG A 393 -18.88 28.44 21.09
C ARG A 393 -19.92 29.06 20.17
N GLN A 394 -20.04 30.38 20.17
CA GLN A 394 -20.96 31.08 19.29
C GLN A 394 -20.63 30.78 17.81
N ASP A 395 -19.35 30.79 17.44
CA ASP A 395 -18.92 30.48 16.08
C ASP A 395 -19.26 29.03 15.68
N ALA A 396 -19.10 28.06 16.59
CA ALA A 396 -19.46 26.67 16.36
C ALA A 396 -20.99 26.47 16.19
N ASP A 397 -21.81 27.13 17.03
CA ASP A 397 -23.28 27.08 16.95
C ASP A 397 -23.79 27.73 15.65
N GLU A 398 -23.17 28.85 15.22
CA GLU A 398 -23.51 29.50 13.96
C GLU A 398 -23.08 28.64 12.75
N LEU A 399 -21.93 27.96 12.80
CA LEU A 399 -21.50 27.01 11.75
C LEU A 399 -22.51 25.86 11.64
N ALA A 400 -22.94 25.28 12.77
CA ALA A 400 -23.96 24.22 12.79
C ALA A 400 -25.28 24.69 12.16
N SER A 401 -25.72 25.89 12.50
CA SER A 401 -26.96 26.49 11.98
C SER A 401 -26.86 26.76 10.48
N ALA A 402 -25.74 27.33 10.02
CA ALA A 402 -25.50 27.62 8.62
C ALA A 402 -25.40 26.32 7.78
N MET A 403 -24.82 25.26 8.35
CA MET A 403 -24.75 23.93 7.76
C MET A 403 -26.15 23.34 7.55
N HIS A 404 -27.00 23.37 8.58
CA HIS A 404 -28.40 22.90 8.47
C HIS A 404 -29.26 23.72 7.51
N GLY A 405 -28.96 25.03 7.38
CA GLY A 405 -29.63 25.94 6.47
C GLY A 405 -29.07 25.91 5.02
N ASN A 406 -28.05 25.11 4.73
CA ASN A 406 -27.35 25.09 3.45
C ASN A 406 -26.84 26.46 2.99
N ASP A 407 -26.40 27.31 3.94
CA ASP A 407 -25.98 28.70 3.68
C ASP A 407 -24.46 28.83 3.59
N ARG A 408 -23.91 28.55 2.41
CA ARG A 408 -22.47 28.70 2.13
C ARG A 408 -21.96 30.13 2.31
N LYS A 409 -22.79 31.14 2.09
CA LYS A 409 -22.38 32.53 2.28
C LYS A 409 -22.14 32.79 3.78
N ARG A 410 -23.02 32.32 4.61
CA ARG A 410 -22.91 32.43 6.08
C ARG A 410 -21.67 31.69 6.60
N LEU A 411 -21.40 30.48 6.08
CA LEU A 411 -20.19 29.73 6.43
C LEU A 411 -18.89 30.53 6.10
N ARG A 412 -18.85 31.23 4.96
CA ARG A 412 -17.68 32.08 4.62
C ARG A 412 -17.52 33.26 5.58
N GLU A 413 -18.60 33.90 5.96
CA GLU A 413 -18.59 35.02 6.92
C GLU A 413 -18.04 34.59 8.28
N ILE A 414 -18.52 33.43 8.79
CA ILE A 414 -18.06 32.86 10.06
C ILE A 414 -16.60 32.49 9.99
N ALA A 415 -16.20 31.74 8.95
CA ALA A 415 -14.79 31.33 8.76
C ALA A 415 -13.83 32.55 8.62
N HIS A 416 -14.31 33.65 8.07
CA HIS A 416 -13.52 34.90 8.02
C HIS A 416 -13.40 35.54 9.40
N ARG A 417 -14.45 35.53 10.20
CA ARG A 417 -14.46 36.07 11.57
C ARG A 417 -13.54 35.27 12.50
N MET A 418 -13.46 33.95 12.32
CA MET A 418 -12.61 33.06 13.11
C MET A 418 -11.09 33.26 12.84
N GLN A 419 -10.74 33.74 11.65
CA GLN A 419 -9.37 33.81 11.17
C GLN A 419 -8.37 34.49 12.13
N PRO A 420 -8.60 35.73 12.65
CA PRO A 420 -7.59 36.40 13.48
C PRO A 420 -7.22 35.62 14.75
N MET A 421 -8.20 34.94 15.34
CA MET A 421 -7.99 34.14 16.54
C MET A 421 -7.21 32.85 16.24
N TRP A 422 -7.48 32.20 15.11
CA TRP A 422 -6.79 31.01 14.68
C TRP A 422 -5.33 31.32 14.25
N GLU A 423 -5.09 32.51 13.69
CA GLU A 423 -3.75 33.02 13.39
C GLU A 423 -2.91 33.19 14.67
N LEU A 424 -3.48 33.78 15.73
CA LEU A 424 -2.83 33.93 17.03
C LEU A 424 -2.45 32.59 17.66
N LEU A 425 -3.23 31.54 17.41
CA LEU A 425 -2.98 30.18 17.88
C LEU A 425 -2.07 29.37 16.92
N GLN A 426 -1.57 29.98 15.83
CA GLN A 426 -0.78 29.35 14.79
C GLN A 426 -1.48 28.13 14.14
N MET A 427 -2.82 28.20 13.99
CA MET A 427 -3.69 27.18 13.40
C MET A 427 -4.37 27.66 12.12
N GLU A 428 -3.83 28.67 11.48
CA GLU A 428 -4.36 29.30 10.27
C GLU A 428 -4.51 28.36 9.07
N ASP A 429 -3.64 27.36 8.96
CA ASP A 429 -3.63 26.44 7.80
C ASP A 429 -4.94 25.66 7.66
N THR A 430 -5.49 25.15 8.79
CA THR A 430 -6.75 24.41 8.80
C THR A 430 -7.92 25.28 8.37
N LEU A 431 -7.96 26.52 8.85
CA LEU A 431 -9.02 27.45 8.52
C LEU A 431 -8.87 28.03 7.12
N SER A 432 -7.63 28.24 6.63
CA SER A 432 -7.36 28.73 5.28
C SER A 432 -7.77 27.72 4.21
N ALA A 433 -7.52 26.41 4.45
CA ALA A 433 -8.00 25.33 3.60
C ALA A 433 -9.53 25.30 3.50
N TYR A 434 -10.22 25.40 4.63
CA TYR A 434 -11.68 25.47 4.68
C TYR A 434 -12.22 26.69 3.93
N ARG A 435 -11.62 27.87 4.09
CA ARG A 435 -12.00 29.11 3.37
C ARG A 435 -11.79 28.99 1.86
N SER A 436 -10.71 28.34 1.43
CA SER A 436 -10.45 28.10 0.01
C SER A 436 -11.53 27.20 -0.58
N LEU A 437 -11.90 26.13 0.13
CA LEU A 437 -12.96 25.20 -0.25
C LEU A 437 -14.34 25.89 -0.32
N LEU A 438 -14.65 26.80 0.61
CA LEU A 438 -15.87 27.59 0.58
C LEU A 438 -15.93 28.61 -0.59
N LYS A 439 -14.79 29.04 -1.13
CA LYS A 439 -14.72 29.96 -2.30
C LYS A 439 -14.94 29.21 -3.62
N ASP A 440 -14.63 27.93 -3.67
CA ASP A 440 -14.77 27.12 -4.88
C ASP A 440 -16.25 26.72 -5.05
N SER A 441 -16.88 27.29 -6.07
CA SER A 441 -18.28 27.02 -6.42
C SER A 441 -18.50 25.63 -7.05
N THR A 442 -17.42 24.93 -7.44
CA THR A 442 -17.49 23.58 -8.04
C THR A 442 -17.49 22.47 -7.00
N THR A 443 -17.13 22.77 -5.76
CA THR A 443 -17.10 21.79 -4.66
C THR A 443 -18.52 21.39 -4.25
N GLY A 444 -18.77 20.07 -4.16
CA GLY A 444 -20.06 19.52 -3.72
C GLY A 444 -20.41 19.88 -2.27
N ASP A 445 -21.70 19.94 -1.96
CA ASP A 445 -22.16 20.28 -0.61
C ASP A 445 -21.70 19.27 0.44
N ASP A 446 -21.68 17.97 0.11
CA ASP A 446 -21.23 16.91 1.05
C ASP A 446 -19.80 17.16 1.54
N THR A 447 -18.90 17.55 0.65
CA THR A 447 -17.51 17.88 1.00
C THR A 447 -17.44 19.10 1.90
N VAL A 448 -18.23 20.14 1.60
CA VAL A 448 -18.30 21.34 2.44
C VAL A 448 -18.80 21.00 3.84
N TRP A 449 -19.81 20.13 3.96
CA TRP A 449 -20.37 19.70 5.25
C TRP A 449 -19.37 18.91 6.08
N GLU A 450 -18.63 18.00 5.44
CA GLU A 450 -17.59 17.23 6.12
C GLU A 450 -16.51 18.14 6.72
N TYR A 451 -16.02 19.10 5.92
CA TYR A 451 -15.04 20.08 6.40
C TYR A 451 -15.61 21.00 7.48
N THR A 452 -16.88 21.40 7.37
CA THR A 452 -17.53 22.21 8.42
C THR A 452 -17.60 21.47 9.75
N LYS A 453 -17.99 20.18 9.74
CA LYS A 453 -17.97 19.33 10.95
C LYS A 453 -16.57 19.28 11.56
N ARG A 454 -15.57 19.13 10.74
CA ARG A 454 -14.18 19.08 11.19
C ARG A 454 -13.72 20.38 11.83
N ILE A 455 -14.06 21.55 11.27
CA ILE A 455 -13.80 22.85 11.91
C ILE A 455 -14.49 22.95 13.27
N MET A 456 -15.71 22.45 13.39
CA MET A 456 -16.44 22.42 14.67
C MET A 456 -15.75 21.52 15.71
N GLU A 457 -15.24 20.36 15.31
CA GLU A 457 -14.47 19.43 16.18
C GLU A 457 -13.17 20.09 16.67
N TYR A 458 -12.41 20.74 15.77
CA TYR A 458 -11.25 21.52 16.17
C TYR A 458 -11.59 22.65 17.14
N THR A 459 -12.66 23.38 16.87
CA THR A 459 -13.15 24.45 17.77
C THR A 459 -13.49 23.88 19.16
N ALA A 460 -14.15 22.74 19.24
CA ALA A 460 -14.44 22.07 20.50
C ALA A 460 -13.17 21.66 21.27
N LYS A 461 -12.15 21.19 20.57
CA LYS A 461 -10.83 20.86 21.16
C LYS A 461 -10.14 22.12 21.70
N LEU A 462 -10.13 23.22 20.93
CA LEU A 462 -9.60 24.50 21.39
C LEU A 462 -10.28 25.01 22.67
N ILE A 463 -11.59 24.90 22.76
CA ILE A 463 -12.38 25.25 23.94
C ILE A 463 -11.96 24.39 25.15
N ALA A 464 -11.75 23.09 24.95
CA ALA A 464 -11.37 22.18 26.02
C ALA A 464 -9.96 22.51 26.56
N GLU A 465 -9.00 22.81 25.68
CA GLU A 465 -7.65 23.17 26.06
C GLU A 465 -7.59 24.55 26.74
N ALA A 466 -8.36 25.54 26.26
CA ALA A 466 -8.48 26.84 26.91
C ALA A 466 -9.03 26.74 28.35
N LYS A 467 -10.03 25.86 28.58
CA LYS A 467 -10.54 25.59 29.93
C LYS A 467 -9.48 24.95 30.84
N ASN A 468 -8.64 24.07 30.30
CA ASN A 468 -7.55 23.45 31.06
C ASN A 468 -6.49 24.50 31.43
N GLU A 469 -6.24 25.46 30.54
CA GLU A 469 -5.28 26.54 30.78
C GLU A 469 -5.79 27.51 31.85
N ILE A 470 -7.10 27.87 31.85
CA ILE A 470 -7.70 28.65 32.93
C ILE A 470 -7.48 27.97 34.29
N LYS A 471 -7.76 26.65 34.39
CA LYS A 471 -7.59 25.92 35.65
C LYS A 471 -6.13 25.93 36.14
N LYS A 472 -5.14 25.94 35.25
CA LYS A 472 -3.74 26.05 35.64
C LYS A 472 -3.42 27.43 36.18
N LEU A 473 -3.90 28.50 35.53
CA LEU A 473 -3.71 29.87 35.97
C LEU A 473 -4.35 30.11 37.34
N GLU A 474 -5.53 29.54 37.60
CA GLU A 474 -6.18 29.61 38.92
C GLU A 474 -5.39 28.88 40.01
N ASN A 475 -4.86 27.69 39.73
CA ASN A 475 -4.03 26.92 40.68
C ASN A 475 -2.66 27.62 40.97
N GLU A 476 -2.08 28.34 40.00
CA GLU A 476 -0.85 29.10 40.18
C GLU A 476 -1.05 30.34 41.08
N THR A 477 -2.20 30.98 40.98
CA THR A 477 -2.59 32.12 41.86
C THR A 477 -2.85 31.68 43.29
N GLU A 478 -3.47 30.54 43.53
CA GLU A 478 -3.68 29.98 44.87
C GLU A 478 -2.36 29.58 45.57
N ASN A 479 -1.36 29.12 44.80
CA ASN A 479 -0.05 28.75 45.37
C ASN A 479 0.90 29.93 45.62
N THR A 480 0.62 31.14 45.10
CA THR A 480 1.39 32.35 45.34
C THR A 480 0.88 33.16 46.52
N ASP A 481 -0.38 32.91 46.97
CA ASP A 481 -0.97 33.57 48.14
C ASP A 481 -0.86 32.73 49.44
N SER A 482 -0.16 31.57 49.39
CA SER A 482 0.12 30.72 50.56
C SER A 482 1.57 30.80 50.96
#